data_cd9179e8a83867c7289d38015d349b19
#
_entry.id   cd9179e8a83867c7289d38015d349b19
#
_cell.length_a   1.000
_cell.length_b   1.000
_cell.length_c   1.000
_cell.angle_alpha   90.00
_cell.angle_beta   90.00
_cell.angle_gamma   90.00
#
_symmetry.space_group_name_H-M   'P 1'
#
loop_
_entity.id
_entity.type
_entity.pdbx_description
1 polymer ?
#
loop_
_entity_poly.entity_id
_entity_poly.type
_entity_poly.pdbx_seq_one_letter_code
_entity_poly.pdbx_strand_id
1 'polypeptide(L)'
;MDSRAFSEFCGVESSNQVPDGDTLGRFRNILVHNGLQEQLFAQVIKLLREKGLLLKKGTIVDSTIIAAPSSTKNQDKQRDPDAHQVKKGNEWHFGYKAHIGVDKDSGLIHTLKVTAANVHDVTMTSKLLTGEETVVYGDSGYLGAEKREDAIITNRSGKHIRYKINRRPSQMKKGSARSQAQLKRREHEKSSVRAKVEHVFGVVKGLFRYRKTRYRGLRKQTAKLNMLFALANLILADRRCLPA
;
A
#
# COMPACT_ATOMS: atom_id res chain seq x y z
N MET A 1 15.01 -1.19 32.39
CA MET A 1 13.97 -0.26 31.90
C MET A 1 14.62 1.09 31.68
N ASP A 2 14.82 1.46 30.43
CA ASP A 2 15.60 2.65 30.09
C ASP A 2 14.78 3.96 30.11
N SER A 3 13.46 3.87 30.29
CA SER A 3 12.59 5.06 30.26
C SER A 3 11.38 4.90 31.16
N ARG A 4 11.29 5.77 32.16
CA ARG A 4 10.13 5.86 33.08
C ARG A 4 8.84 6.18 32.32
N ALA A 5 8.90 7.07 31.34
CA ALA A 5 7.74 7.45 30.51
C ALA A 5 7.16 6.25 29.72
N PHE A 6 8.01 5.37 29.19
CA PHE A 6 7.54 4.15 28.53
C PHE A 6 6.97 3.15 29.51
N SER A 7 7.53 3.03 30.71
CA SER A 7 6.98 2.15 31.75
C SER A 7 5.60 2.61 32.19
N GLU A 8 5.42 3.90 32.43
CA GLU A 8 4.12 4.50 32.77
C GLU A 8 3.09 4.32 31.64
N PHE A 9 3.49 4.60 30.39
CA PHE A 9 2.62 4.41 29.21
C PHE A 9 2.17 2.96 29.04
N CYS A 10 3.05 2.00 29.29
CA CYS A 10 2.75 0.57 29.16
C CYS A 10 2.08 -0.02 30.41
N GLY A 11 1.94 0.72 31.52
CA GLY A 11 1.45 0.20 32.79
C GLY A 11 2.37 -0.88 33.38
N VAL A 12 3.69 -0.78 33.15
CA VAL A 12 4.69 -1.77 33.56
C VAL A 12 5.50 -1.23 34.73
N GLU A 13 5.34 -1.83 35.89
CA GLU A 13 6.02 -1.43 37.13
C GLU A 13 7.37 -2.15 37.35
N SER A 14 7.49 -3.36 36.81
CA SER A 14 8.67 -4.20 36.95
C SER A 14 9.07 -4.93 35.68
N SER A 15 10.35 -5.35 35.59
CA SER A 15 10.87 -6.11 34.45
C SER A 15 10.16 -7.44 34.22
N ASN A 16 9.59 -8.04 35.28
CA ASN A 16 8.86 -9.31 35.20
C ASN A 16 7.51 -9.17 34.46
N GLN A 17 6.98 -7.95 34.35
CA GLN A 17 5.75 -7.67 33.61
C GLN A 17 6.01 -7.42 32.13
N VAL A 18 7.27 -7.26 31.72
CA VAL A 18 7.61 -7.08 30.30
C VAL A 18 7.51 -8.43 29.59
N PRO A 19 6.63 -8.54 28.56
CA PRO A 19 6.52 -9.79 27.81
C PRO A 19 7.83 -10.13 27.09
N ASP A 20 8.20 -11.37 27.11
CA ASP A 20 9.35 -11.88 26.37
C ASP A 20 9.04 -12.00 24.86
N GLY A 21 10.07 -12.34 24.08
CA GLY A 21 9.94 -12.48 22.63
C GLY A 21 8.96 -13.58 22.21
N ASP A 22 8.87 -14.67 22.99
CA ASP A 22 7.96 -15.78 22.70
C ASP A 22 6.51 -15.41 22.97
N THR A 23 6.24 -14.69 24.06
CA THR A 23 4.92 -14.14 24.38
C THR A 23 4.44 -13.19 23.28
N LEU A 24 5.29 -12.28 22.82
CA LEU A 24 5.00 -11.40 21.69
C LEU A 24 4.78 -12.20 20.39
N GLY A 25 5.55 -13.26 20.18
CA GLY A 25 5.39 -14.17 19.06
C GLY A 25 4.04 -14.90 19.07
N ARG A 26 3.62 -15.42 20.22
CA ARG A 26 2.32 -16.08 20.42
C ARG A 26 1.16 -15.09 20.22
N PHE A 27 1.24 -13.91 20.83
CA PHE A 27 0.25 -12.86 20.64
C PHE A 27 0.07 -12.48 19.16
N ARG A 28 1.17 -12.22 18.46
CA ARG A 28 1.12 -11.96 17.01
C ARG A 28 0.44 -13.11 16.25
N ASN A 29 0.74 -14.36 16.57
CA ASN A 29 0.14 -15.51 15.90
C ASN A 29 -1.37 -15.58 16.15
N ILE A 30 -1.84 -15.26 17.36
CA ILE A 30 -3.27 -15.13 17.67
C ILE A 30 -3.92 -14.06 16.78
N LEU A 31 -3.31 -12.86 16.69
CA LEU A 31 -3.82 -11.79 15.83
C LEU A 31 -3.91 -12.22 14.37
N VAL A 32 -2.87 -12.89 13.84
CA VAL A 32 -2.83 -13.38 12.45
C VAL A 32 -3.88 -14.47 12.23
N HIS A 33 -4.04 -15.39 13.20
CA HIS A 33 -4.99 -16.49 13.08
C HIS A 33 -6.43 -16.00 13.01
N ASN A 34 -6.75 -14.96 13.76
CA ASN A 34 -8.11 -14.39 13.84
C ASN A 34 -8.34 -13.22 12.86
N GLY A 35 -7.36 -12.87 12.00
CA GLY A 35 -7.48 -11.77 11.03
C GLY A 35 -7.69 -10.39 11.66
N LEU A 36 -7.22 -10.19 12.91
CA LEU A 36 -7.49 -8.97 13.67
C LEU A 36 -6.76 -7.74 13.12
N GLN A 37 -5.62 -7.92 12.44
CA GLN A 37 -4.90 -6.80 11.82
C GLN A 37 -5.68 -6.21 10.64
N GLU A 38 -6.39 -7.03 9.89
CA GLU A 38 -7.26 -6.59 8.80
C GLU A 38 -8.48 -5.84 9.34
N GLN A 39 -9.04 -6.33 10.44
CA GLN A 39 -10.14 -5.66 11.15
C GLN A 39 -9.69 -4.31 11.71
N LEU A 40 -8.51 -4.24 12.32
CA LEU A 40 -7.93 -2.98 12.81
C LEU A 40 -7.72 -1.96 11.66
N PHE A 41 -7.19 -2.41 10.53
CA PHE A 41 -7.08 -1.54 9.36
C PHE A 41 -8.44 -1.01 8.92
N ALA A 42 -9.46 -1.88 8.85
CA ALA A 42 -10.82 -1.49 8.49
C ALA A 42 -11.43 -0.49 9.49
N GLN A 43 -11.18 -0.65 10.80
CA GLN A 43 -11.63 0.30 11.83
C GLN A 43 -10.96 1.67 11.67
N VAL A 44 -9.65 1.72 11.39
CA VAL A 44 -8.94 2.98 11.11
C VAL A 44 -9.55 3.67 9.88
N ILE A 45 -9.81 2.93 8.80
CA ILE A 45 -10.47 3.48 7.60
C ILE A 45 -11.86 4.05 7.93
N LYS A 46 -12.64 3.34 8.73
CA LYS A 46 -13.96 3.79 9.18
C LYS A 46 -13.85 5.10 9.97
N LEU A 47 -12.95 5.16 10.96
CA LEU A 47 -12.70 6.36 11.77
C LEU A 47 -12.31 7.57 10.90
N LEU A 48 -11.40 7.40 9.94
CA LEU A 48 -10.96 8.45 9.04
C LEU A 48 -12.09 8.96 8.13
N ARG A 49 -12.97 8.05 7.72
CA ARG A 49 -14.17 8.40 6.93
C ARG A 49 -15.16 9.19 7.77
N GLU A 50 -15.46 8.77 9.00
CA GLU A 50 -16.35 9.46 9.92
C GLU A 50 -15.87 10.87 10.27
N LYS A 51 -14.54 11.05 10.35
CA LYS A 51 -13.90 12.37 10.51
C LYS A 51 -13.82 13.21 9.23
N GLY A 52 -14.37 12.75 8.10
CA GLY A 52 -14.36 13.45 6.82
C GLY A 52 -12.98 13.54 6.15
N LEU A 53 -11.98 12.84 6.65
CA LEU A 53 -10.61 12.87 6.13
C LEU A 53 -10.43 11.96 4.90
N LEU A 54 -11.37 11.07 4.62
CA LEU A 54 -11.30 10.10 3.53
C LEU A 54 -12.55 10.22 2.65
N LEU A 55 -12.42 10.87 1.49
CA LEU A 55 -13.53 11.27 0.62
C LEU A 55 -13.90 10.23 -0.44
N LYS A 56 -12.96 9.36 -0.86
CA LYS A 56 -13.12 8.28 -1.86
C LYS A 56 -13.70 8.71 -3.22
N LYS A 57 -13.68 10.00 -3.57
CA LYS A 57 -14.15 10.53 -4.85
C LYS A 57 -13.24 10.19 -6.02
N GLY A 58 -12.00 9.84 -5.75
CA GLY A 58 -11.02 9.39 -6.72
C GLY A 58 -9.92 8.60 -6.06
N THR A 59 -9.40 7.59 -6.75
CA THR A 59 -8.40 6.65 -6.22
C THR A 59 -7.13 6.71 -7.04
N ILE A 60 -5.99 6.74 -6.37
CA ILE A 60 -4.67 6.48 -6.94
C ILE A 60 -4.34 5.03 -6.64
N VAL A 61 -4.09 4.23 -7.67
CA VAL A 61 -3.63 2.85 -7.54
C VAL A 61 -2.13 2.78 -7.77
N ASP A 62 -1.43 2.11 -6.86
CA ASP A 62 0.01 1.89 -6.98
C ASP A 62 0.43 0.64 -6.22
N SER A 63 1.66 0.17 -6.46
CA SER A 63 2.21 -0.98 -5.77
C SER A 63 3.66 -0.76 -5.36
N THR A 64 4.05 -1.45 -4.30
CA THR A 64 5.45 -1.43 -3.87
C THR A 64 5.93 -2.84 -3.55
N ILE A 65 7.19 -3.13 -3.91
CA ILE A 65 7.83 -4.42 -3.62
C ILE A 65 8.39 -4.37 -2.19
N ILE A 66 8.11 -5.43 -1.43
CA ILE A 66 8.74 -5.73 -0.14
C ILE A 66 9.61 -6.96 -0.36
N ALA A 67 10.92 -6.81 -0.26
CA ALA A 67 11.87 -7.88 -0.51
C ALA A 67 11.74 -8.99 0.53
N ALA A 68 11.84 -10.25 0.10
CA ALA A 68 11.98 -11.40 1.00
C ALA A 68 13.42 -11.95 0.97
N PRO A 69 13.88 -12.62 2.04
CA PRO A 69 15.17 -13.26 2.02
C PRO A 69 15.25 -14.30 0.89
N SER A 70 16.25 -14.16 0.01
CA SER A 70 16.48 -15.10 -1.09
C SER A 70 17.40 -16.27 -0.72
N SER A 71 17.99 -16.23 0.49
CA SER A 71 18.89 -17.26 0.98
C SER A 71 18.15 -18.55 1.30
N THR A 72 18.78 -19.68 0.99
CA THR A 72 18.37 -21.03 1.38
C THR A 72 19.14 -21.57 2.58
N LYS A 73 19.97 -20.71 3.21
CA LYS A 73 20.75 -21.06 4.44
C LYS A 73 19.84 -20.96 5.68
N ASN A 74 18.80 -21.77 5.71
CA ASN A 74 17.88 -21.92 6.84
C ASN A 74 17.66 -23.41 7.10
N GLN A 75 17.00 -23.74 8.20
CA GLN A 75 16.75 -25.12 8.61
C GLN A 75 16.09 -25.96 7.51
N ASP A 76 15.11 -25.38 6.80
CA ASP A 76 14.36 -26.05 5.73
C ASP A 76 15.11 -26.05 4.38
N LYS A 77 16.26 -25.39 4.26
CA LYS A 77 17.02 -25.17 3.01
C LYS A 77 16.14 -24.66 1.84
N GLN A 78 15.07 -23.95 2.14
CA GLN A 78 14.09 -23.47 1.16
C GLN A 78 13.83 -21.95 1.30
N ARG A 79 13.52 -21.34 0.18
CA ARG A 79 12.99 -19.96 0.17
C ARG A 79 11.53 -19.95 0.67
N ASP A 80 11.00 -18.76 0.90
CA ASP A 80 9.59 -18.58 1.20
C ASP A 80 8.75 -18.99 -0.02
N PRO A 81 7.88 -20.03 0.08
CA PRO A 81 7.13 -20.57 -1.07
C PRO A 81 6.09 -19.60 -1.60
N ASP A 82 5.58 -18.68 -0.77
CA ASP A 82 4.58 -17.69 -1.17
C ASP A 82 5.19 -16.45 -1.84
N ALA A 83 6.52 -16.29 -1.78
CA ALA A 83 7.23 -15.18 -2.40
C ALA A 83 7.74 -15.56 -3.79
N HIS A 84 7.65 -14.62 -4.74
CA HIS A 84 8.12 -14.85 -6.11
C HIS A 84 9.04 -13.76 -6.61
N GLN A 85 9.69 -14.04 -7.74
CA GLN A 85 10.59 -13.09 -8.40
C GLN A 85 9.83 -12.19 -9.37
N VAL A 86 10.27 -10.93 -9.44
CA VAL A 86 9.83 -9.97 -10.46
C VAL A 86 11.01 -9.15 -10.93
N LYS A 87 11.08 -8.86 -12.22
CA LYS A 87 12.07 -7.96 -12.79
C LYS A 87 11.53 -6.54 -12.81
N LYS A 88 12.27 -5.59 -12.22
CA LYS A 88 11.95 -4.16 -12.28
C LYS A 88 13.18 -3.41 -12.82
N GLY A 89 13.05 -2.84 -14.01
CA GLY A 89 14.23 -2.34 -14.73
C GLY A 89 15.19 -3.49 -15.06
N ASN A 90 16.44 -3.37 -14.65
CA ASN A 90 17.46 -4.42 -14.85
C ASN A 90 17.68 -5.31 -13.61
N GLU A 91 16.94 -5.08 -12.52
CA GLU A 91 17.11 -5.80 -11.26
C GLU A 91 16.02 -6.82 -11.02
N TRP A 92 16.39 -7.98 -10.46
CA TRP A 92 15.49 -9.00 -9.99
C TRP A 92 15.21 -8.82 -8.50
N HIS A 93 13.93 -8.78 -8.16
CA HIS A 93 13.47 -8.71 -6.77
C HIS A 93 12.70 -9.98 -6.43
N PHE A 94 13.02 -10.59 -5.28
CA PHE A 94 12.29 -11.71 -4.72
C PHE A 94 11.50 -11.23 -3.51
N GLY A 95 10.19 -11.49 -3.46
CA GLY A 95 9.36 -11.04 -2.34
C GLY A 95 7.87 -10.95 -2.67
N TYR A 96 7.26 -9.91 -2.10
CA TYR A 96 5.83 -9.63 -2.18
C TYR A 96 5.58 -8.23 -2.74
N LYS A 97 4.38 -8.01 -3.24
CA LYS A 97 3.86 -6.68 -3.57
C LYS A 97 2.75 -6.28 -2.62
N ALA A 98 2.82 -5.05 -2.14
CA ALA A 98 1.70 -4.38 -1.50
C ALA A 98 1.06 -3.46 -2.54
N HIS A 99 -0.15 -3.77 -2.97
CA HIS A 99 -0.97 -2.97 -3.85
C HIS A 99 -1.90 -2.12 -3.01
N ILE A 100 -1.95 -0.82 -3.24
CA ILE A 100 -2.74 0.12 -2.45
C ILE A 100 -3.65 0.97 -3.31
N GLY A 101 -4.85 1.23 -2.78
CA GLY A 101 -5.76 2.26 -3.24
C GLY A 101 -5.70 3.45 -2.27
N VAL A 102 -5.32 4.61 -2.79
CA VAL A 102 -5.11 5.84 -2.02
C VAL A 102 -6.11 6.90 -2.47
N ASP A 103 -6.77 7.56 -1.55
CA ASP A 103 -7.65 8.69 -1.85
C ASP A 103 -6.85 9.84 -2.49
N LYS A 104 -7.31 10.30 -3.65
CA LYS A 104 -6.60 11.33 -4.43
C LYS A 104 -6.53 12.69 -3.72
N ASP A 105 -7.48 13.00 -2.86
CA ASP A 105 -7.57 14.29 -2.18
C ASP A 105 -6.79 14.26 -0.87
N SER A 106 -7.06 13.29 -0.04
CA SER A 106 -6.39 13.12 1.25
C SER A 106 -5.04 12.40 1.16
N GLY A 107 -4.74 11.59 0.14
CA GLY A 107 -3.55 10.73 0.08
C GLY A 107 -3.53 9.66 1.18
N LEU A 108 -4.66 9.38 1.83
CA LEU A 108 -4.79 8.30 2.81
C LEU A 108 -5.18 7.00 2.10
N ILE A 109 -4.69 5.89 2.61
CA ILE A 109 -4.97 4.58 2.03
C ILE A 109 -6.37 4.14 2.45
N HIS A 110 -7.16 3.64 1.51
CA HIS A 110 -8.46 3.03 1.80
C HIS A 110 -8.52 1.54 1.50
N THR A 111 -7.62 1.03 0.67
CA THR A 111 -7.58 -0.39 0.28
C THR A 111 -6.15 -0.89 0.21
N LEU A 112 -5.92 -2.09 0.74
CA LEU A 112 -4.65 -2.80 0.67
C LEU A 112 -4.89 -4.23 0.19
N LYS A 113 -4.07 -4.68 -0.75
CA LYS A 113 -3.96 -6.09 -1.17
C LYS A 113 -2.49 -6.48 -1.22
N VAL A 114 -2.19 -7.66 -0.71
CA VAL A 114 -0.82 -8.20 -0.72
C VAL A 114 -0.78 -9.45 -1.60
N THR A 115 0.21 -9.54 -2.46
CA THR A 115 0.40 -10.67 -3.37
C THR A 115 1.87 -11.07 -3.45
N ALA A 116 2.16 -12.20 -4.07
CA ALA A 116 3.51 -12.48 -4.54
C ALA A 116 3.98 -11.42 -5.55
N ALA A 117 5.29 -11.17 -5.63
CA ALA A 117 5.82 -10.06 -6.43
C ALA A 117 5.61 -10.21 -7.95
N ASN A 118 5.39 -11.43 -8.44
CA ASN A 118 5.16 -11.71 -9.86
C ASN A 118 3.75 -11.35 -10.36
N VAL A 119 2.80 -11.05 -9.46
CA VAL A 119 1.44 -10.64 -9.86
C VAL A 119 1.50 -9.28 -10.54
N HIS A 120 0.86 -9.15 -11.70
CA HIS A 120 0.82 -7.90 -12.46
C HIS A 120 -0.08 -6.86 -11.79
N ASP A 121 0.40 -5.62 -11.70
CA ASP A 121 -0.29 -4.53 -11.00
C ASP A 121 -1.68 -4.26 -11.59
N VAL A 122 -1.81 -4.31 -12.93
CA VAL A 122 -3.08 -4.10 -13.64
C VAL A 122 -4.18 -5.09 -13.22
N THR A 123 -3.81 -6.34 -12.84
CA THR A 123 -4.80 -7.36 -12.41
C THR A 123 -5.39 -7.09 -11.04
N MET A 124 -4.80 -6.17 -10.30
CA MET A 124 -5.26 -5.82 -8.96
C MET A 124 -6.12 -4.56 -8.93
N THR A 125 -6.26 -3.87 -10.08
CA THR A 125 -6.97 -2.57 -10.14
C THR A 125 -8.39 -2.66 -9.59
N SER A 126 -9.20 -3.58 -10.07
CA SER A 126 -10.60 -3.77 -9.62
C SER A 126 -10.71 -4.01 -8.12
N LYS A 127 -9.75 -4.76 -7.56
CA LYS A 127 -9.70 -5.11 -6.13
C LYS A 127 -9.25 -3.95 -5.23
N LEU A 128 -8.72 -2.87 -5.82
CA LEU A 128 -8.30 -1.67 -5.10
C LEU A 128 -9.36 -0.57 -5.12
N LEU A 129 -10.39 -0.69 -5.95
CA LEU A 129 -11.47 0.27 -6.05
C LEU A 129 -12.59 -0.05 -5.05
N THR A 130 -13.24 1.01 -4.55
CA THR A 130 -14.39 0.91 -3.64
C THR A 130 -15.74 0.91 -4.36
N GLY A 131 -15.73 1.33 -5.64
CA GLY A 131 -16.92 1.54 -6.44
C GLY A 131 -17.58 2.91 -6.20
N GLU A 132 -16.97 3.80 -5.43
CA GLU A 132 -17.45 5.16 -5.20
C GLU A 132 -16.71 6.20 -6.07
N GLU A 133 -15.66 5.77 -6.76
CA GLU A 133 -14.75 6.62 -7.52
C GLU A 133 -15.40 7.24 -8.77
N THR A 134 -15.00 8.46 -9.08
CA THR A 134 -15.27 9.11 -10.38
C THR A 134 -14.04 9.14 -11.28
N VAL A 135 -12.86 8.92 -10.70
CA VAL A 135 -11.58 8.93 -11.42
C VAL A 135 -10.57 7.99 -10.74
N VAL A 136 -9.79 7.30 -11.56
CA VAL A 136 -8.69 6.42 -11.13
C VAL A 136 -7.41 6.90 -11.76
N TYR A 137 -6.36 7.07 -10.94
CA TYR A 137 -5.01 7.40 -11.39
C TYR A 137 -4.08 6.20 -11.19
N GLY A 138 -3.22 5.94 -12.15
CA GLY A 138 -2.22 4.88 -12.07
C GLY A 138 -1.00 5.19 -12.93
N ASP A 139 0.10 4.48 -12.70
CA ASP A 139 1.27 4.54 -13.56
C ASP A 139 1.07 3.74 -14.85
N SER A 140 2.07 3.70 -15.71
CA SER A 140 2.02 2.96 -16.97
C SER A 140 1.91 1.43 -16.81
N GLY A 141 2.14 0.89 -15.62
CA GLY A 141 1.90 -0.52 -15.28
C GLY A 141 0.41 -0.89 -15.22
N TYR A 142 -0.46 0.11 -15.11
CA TYR A 142 -1.91 -0.04 -15.08
C TYR A 142 -2.60 0.24 -16.44
N LEU A 143 -1.83 0.41 -17.52
CA LEU A 143 -2.39 0.59 -18.86
C LEU A 143 -3.28 -0.59 -19.26
N GLY A 144 -4.49 -0.28 -19.72
CA GLY A 144 -5.49 -1.26 -20.12
C GLY A 144 -6.37 -1.76 -18.97
N ALA A 145 -6.23 -1.22 -17.75
CA ALA A 145 -7.07 -1.60 -16.61
C ALA A 145 -8.57 -1.46 -16.90
N GLU A 146 -8.95 -0.42 -17.66
CA GLU A 146 -10.32 -0.14 -18.07
C GLU A 146 -10.92 -1.12 -19.09
N LYS A 147 -10.04 -1.91 -19.74
CA LYS A 147 -10.41 -2.86 -20.80
C LYS A 147 -10.51 -4.31 -20.32
N ARG A 148 -10.21 -4.54 -19.06
CA ARG A 148 -10.26 -5.88 -18.48
C ARG A 148 -11.72 -6.31 -18.22
N GLU A 149 -11.98 -7.59 -18.24
CA GLU A 149 -13.30 -8.18 -17.91
C GLU A 149 -13.77 -7.84 -16.50
N ASP A 150 -12.81 -7.76 -15.55
CA ASP A 150 -13.06 -7.42 -14.15
C ASP A 150 -13.04 -5.90 -13.87
N ALA A 151 -12.96 -5.05 -14.93
CA ALA A 151 -12.86 -3.61 -14.75
C ALA A 151 -14.15 -3.01 -14.19
N ILE A 152 -14.01 -2.16 -13.16
CA ILE A 152 -15.12 -1.35 -12.64
C ILE A 152 -15.17 -0.05 -13.45
N ILE A 153 -16.01 0.00 -14.48
CA ILE A 153 -16.15 1.15 -15.39
C ILE A 153 -17.24 2.13 -14.99
N THR A 154 -18.14 1.69 -14.12
CA THR A 154 -19.26 2.51 -13.61
C THR A 154 -19.28 2.44 -12.09
N ASN A 155 -19.41 3.58 -11.44
CA ASN A 155 -19.48 3.62 -9.98
C ASN A 155 -20.90 3.30 -9.47
N ARG A 156 -21.06 3.19 -8.16
CA ARG A 156 -22.35 2.86 -7.50
C ARG A 156 -23.47 3.87 -7.80
N SER A 157 -23.14 5.09 -8.21
CA SER A 157 -24.10 6.12 -8.62
C SER A 157 -24.40 6.10 -10.12
N GLY A 158 -23.98 5.08 -10.86
CA GLY A 158 -24.22 4.95 -12.30
C GLY A 158 -23.32 5.84 -13.17
N LYS A 159 -22.34 6.56 -12.61
CA LYS A 159 -21.44 7.43 -13.37
C LYS A 159 -20.23 6.67 -13.87
N HIS A 160 -19.83 6.94 -15.11
CA HIS A 160 -18.62 6.37 -15.71
C HIS A 160 -17.35 6.81 -14.99
N ILE A 161 -16.50 5.85 -14.64
CA ILE A 161 -15.20 6.10 -13.99
C ILE A 161 -14.15 6.45 -15.05
N ARG A 162 -13.47 7.58 -14.88
CA ARG A 162 -12.41 8.03 -15.78
C ARG A 162 -11.05 7.48 -15.35
N TYR A 163 -10.45 6.61 -16.16
CA TYR A 163 -9.11 6.10 -15.93
C TYR A 163 -8.06 7.08 -16.48
N LYS A 164 -7.27 7.68 -15.63
CA LYS A 164 -6.18 8.62 -15.94
C LYS A 164 -4.82 7.95 -15.71
N ILE A 165 -4.51 6.95 -16.52
CA ILE A 165 -3.26 6.20 -16.46
C ILE A 165 -2.16 6.95 -17.20
N ASN A 166 -0.94 7.00 -16.64
CA ASN A 166 0.21 7.59 -17.31
C ASN A 166 0.62 6.77 -18.53
N ARG A 167 1.04 7.46 -19.59
CA ARG A 167 1.56 6.83 -20.80
C ARG A 167 3.01 6.38 -20.62
N ARG A 168 3.41 5.38 -21.37
CA ARG A 168 4.82 4.95 -21.42
C ARG A 168 5.67 6.04 -22.10
N PRO A 169 6.95 6.23 -21.71
CA PRO A 169 7.85 7.23 -22.32
C PRO A 169 7.96 7.11 -23.83
N SER A 170 7.91 5.89 -24.40
CA SER A 170 7.92 5.65 -25.85
C SER A 170 6.72 6.25 -26.57
N GLN A 171 5.57 6.39 -25.92
CA GLN A 171 4.37 6.98 -26.51
C GLN A 171 4.36 8.51 -26.47
N MET A 172 5.28 9.12 -25.70
CA MET A 172 5.40 10.57 -25.54
C MET A 172 6.13 11.25 -26.72
N LYS A 173 6.85 10.48 -27.53
CA LYS A 173 7.69 11.00 -28.63
C LYS A 173 6.95 11.15 -29.96
N LYS A 174 5.66 10.81 -30.03
CA LYS A 174 4.85 10.84 -31.25
C LYS A 174 4.14 12.19 -31.43
N GLY A 175 4.14 12.73 -32.65
CA GLY A 175 3.42 13.96 -33.03
C GLY A 175 4.27 15.22 -33.10
N SER A 176 3.65 16.36 -33.41
CA SER A 176 4.29 17.68 -33.52
C SER A 176 4.80 18.18 -32.16
N ALA A 177 5.74 19.13 -32.16
CA ALA A 177 6.27 19.74 -30.94
C ALA A 177 5.18 20.31 -30.02
N ARG A 178 4.17 20.98 -30.60
CA ARG A 178 3.00 21.51 -29.84
C ARG A 178 2.18 20.38 -29.20
N SER A 179 1.92 19.30 -29.93
CA SER A 179 1.21 18.13 -29.40
C SER A 179 1.98 17.45 -28.26
N GLN A 180 3.31 17.31 -28.43
CA GLN A 180 4.17 16.74 -27.39
C GLN A 180 4.22 17.60 -26.12
N ALA A 181 4.26 18.94 -26.25
CA ALA A 181 4.22 19.86 -25.11
C ALA A 181 2.90 19.74 -24.34
N GLN A 182 1.77 19.71 -25.05
CA GLN A 182 0.45 19.52 -24.43
C GLN A 182 0.34 18.15 -23.73
N LEU A 183 0.87 17.11 -24.34
CA LEU A 183 0.89 15.76 -23.76
C LEU A 183 1.76 15.72 -22.50
N LYS A 184 2.96 16.30 -22.52
CA LYS A 184 3.84 16.41 -21.35
C LYS A 184 3.14 17.11 -20.17
N ARG A 185 2.42 18.20 -20.43
CA ARG A 185 1.65 18.90 -19.39
C ARG A 185 0.60 18.01 -18.77
N ARG A 186 -0.21 17.30 -19.57
CA ARG A 186 -1.24 16.37 -19.08
C ARG A 186 -0.64 15.20 -18.27
N GLU A 187 0.49 14.66 -18.71
CA GLU A 187 1.18 13.60 -17.97
C GLU A 187 1.78 14.10 -16.66
N HIS A 188 2.29 15.34 -16.65
CA HIS A 188 2.78 15.98 -15.42
C HIS A 188 1.64 16.18 -14.39
N GLU A 189 0.47 16.64 -14.83
CA GLU A 189 -0.72 16.77 -13.97
C GLU A 189 -1.11 15.42 -13.33
N LYS A 190 -1.10 14.33 -14.08
CA LYS A 190 -1.36 12.99 -13.55
C LYS A 190 -0.29 12.57 -12.53
N SER A 191 0.97 12.79 -12.84
CA SER A 191 2.10 12.44 -11.98
C SER A 191 2.10 13.24 -10.68
N SER A 192 1.72 14.52 -10.71
CA SER A 192 1.58 15.36 -9.52
C SER A 192 0.51 14.80 -8.56
N VAL A 193 -0.63 14.34 -9.08
CA VAL A 193 -1.65 13.68 -8.24
C VAL A 193 -1.10 12.39 -7.64
N ARG A 194 -0.40 11.58 -8.44
CA ARG A 194 0.16 10.30 -8.01
C ARG A 194 1.29 10.43 -6.96
N ALA A 195 2.00 11.54 -6.94
CA ALA A 195 3.09 11.79 -5.97
C ALA A 195 2.63 11.61 -4.50
N LYS A 196 1.33 11.73 -4.22
CA LYS A 196 0.78 11.49 -2.87
C LYS A 196 1.00 10.06 -2.36
N VAL A 197 1.09 9.08 -3.24
CA VAL A 197 1.38 7.67 -2.88
C VAL A 197 2.79 7.52 -2.28
N GLU A 198 3.74 8.33 -2.73
CA GLU A 198 5.12 8.30 -2.23
C GLU A 198 5.20 8.63 -0.74
N HIS A 199 4.32 9.51 -0.23
CA HIS A 199 4.27 9.82 1.21
C HIS A 199 3.90 8.58 2.03
N VAL A 200 2.95 7.79 1.54
CA VAL A 200 2.53 6.54 2.19
C VAL A 200 3.67 5.53 2.22
N PHE A 201 4.30 5.30 1.06
CA PHE A 201 5.45 4.39 0.97
C PHE A 201 6.64 4.91 1.77
N GLY A 202 6.82 6.23 1.83
CA GLY A 202 7.82 6.88 2.66
C GLY A 202 7.66 6.58 4.15
N VAL A 203 6.43 6.58 4.67
CA VAL A 203 6.17 6.17 6.06
C VAL A 203 6.51 4.70 6.27
N VAL A 204 6.00 3.80 5.43
CA VAL A 204 6.21 2.35 5.61
C VAL A 204 7.67 1.94 5.40
N LYS A 205 8.31 2.39 4.33
CA LYS A 205 9.69 1.99 3.99
C LYS A 205 10.76 2.87 4.63
N GLY A 206 10.45 4.12 4.91
CA GLY A 206 11.36 5.09 5.53
C GLY A 206 11.23 5.07 7.06
N LEU A 207 10.12 5.59 7.60
CA LEU A 207 9.91 5.74 9.03
C LEU A 207 9.85 4.38 9.74
N PHE A 208 9.04 3.42 9.25
CA PHE A 208 8.95 2.07 9.84
C PHE A 208 10.07 1.13 9.36
N ARG A 209 10.90 1.55 8.41
CA ARG A 209 12.03 0.78 7.84
C ARG A 209 11.62 -0.61 7.31
N TYR A 210 10.36 -0.77 6.88
CA TYR A 210 9.85 -2.05 6.40
C TYR A 210 10.07 -2.21 4.89
N ARG A 211 11.34 -2.43 4.50
CA ARG A 211 11.76 -2.68 3.11
C ARG A 211 11.91 -4.16 2.79
N LYS A 212 12.11 -4.97 3.83
CA LYS A 212 12.33 -6.41 3.73
C LYS A 212 11.46 -7.14 4.74
N THR A 213 10.92 -8.29 4.34
CA THR A 213 10.07 -9.13 5.21
C THR A 213 10.90 -9.72 6.36
N ARG A 214 10.25 -9.86 7.52
CA ARG A 214 10.83 -10.52 8.70
C ARG A 214 10.21 -11.88 8.98
N TYR A 215 9.10 -12.18 8.35
CA TYR A 215 8.33 -13.41 8.53
C TYR A 215 8.14 -14.10 7.18
N ARG A 216 7.98 -15.42 7.16
CA ARG A 216 7.65 -16.22 5.98
C ARG A 216 6.12 -16.35 5.86
N GLY A 217 5.64 -16.45 4.63
CA GLY A 217 4.26 -16.72 4.28
C GLY A 217 3.40 -15.46 4.04
N LEU A 218 2.59 -15.51 2.98
CA LEU A 218 1.74 -14.41 2.52
C LEU A 218 0.78 -13.91 3.61
N ARG A 219 0.18 -14.83 4.38
CA ARG A 219 -0.76 -14.50 5.46
C ARG A 219 -0.12 -13.59 6.52
N LYS A 220 1.09 -13.93 6.98
CA LYS A 220 1.82 -13.11 7.97
C LYS A 220 2.25 -11.75 7.39
N GLN A 221 2.60 -11.71 6.10
CA GLN A 221 2.94 -10.45 5.43
C GLN A 221 1.71 -9.55 5.27
N THR A 222 0.57 -10.12 4.87
CA THR A 222 -0.70 -9.39 4.76
C THR A 222 -1.09 -8.78 6.10
N ALA A 223 -1.07 -9.56 7.18
CA ALA A 223 -1.36 -9.10 8.53
C ALA A 223 -0.41 -7.96 8.97
N LYS A 224 0.91 -8.13 8.75
CA LYS A 224 1.90 -7.10 9.10
C LYS A 224 1.69 -5.82 8.32
N LEU A 225 1.44 -5.90 7.01
CA LEU A 225 1.23 -4.74 6.17
C LEU A 225 -0.08 -4.02 6.50
N ASN A 226 -1.16 -4.72 6.83
CA ASN A 226 -2.40 -4.08 7.30
C ASN A 226 -2.13 -3.20 8.54
N MET A 227 -1.37 -3.72 9.52
CA MET A 227 -1.00 -2.94 10.70
C MET A 227 -0.14 -1.73 10.35
N LEU A 228 0.89 -1.91 9.52
CA LEU A 228 1.79 -0.80 9.15
C LEU A 228 1.06 0.29 8.35
N PHE A 229 0.18 -0.08 7.43
CA PHE A 229 -0.59 0.90 6.67
C PHE A 229 -1.70 1.56 7.50
N ALA A 230 -2.28 0.88 8.49
CA ALA A 230 -3.16 1.50 9.47
C ALA A 230 -2.43 2.60 10.26
N LEU A 231 -1.26 2.28 10.81
CA LEU A 231 -0.42 3.25 11.52
C LEU A 231 0.06 4.39 10.62
N ALA A 232 0.41 4.10 9.36
CA ALA A 232 0.78 5.12 8.38
C ALA A 232 -0.35 6.11 8.13
N ASN A 233 -1.59 5.63 8.03
CA ASN A 233 -2.76 6.48 7.91
C ASN A 233 -2.95 7.41 9.11
N LEU A 234 -2.78 6.90 10.33
CA LEU A 234 -2.89 7.72 11.55
C LEU A 234 -1.82 8.83 11.57
N ILE A 235 -0.57 8.51 11.26
CA ILE A 235 0.52 9.50 11.19
C ILE A 235 0.26 10.55 10.10
N LEU A 236 -0.22 10.13 8.92
CA LEU A 236 -0.50 11.04 7.82
C LEU A 236 -1.74 11.91 8.09
N ALA A 237 -2.73 11.39 8.80
CA ALA A 237 -3.90 12.15 9.23
C ALA A 237 -3.53 13.19 10.30
N ASP A 238 -2.74 12.80 11.30
CA ASP A 238 -2.27 13.68 12.38
C ASP A 238 -1.51 14.90 11.83
N ARG A 239 -0.56 14.70 10.92
CA ARG A 239 0.19 15.77 10.25
C ARG A 239 -0.67 16.78 9.50
N ARG A 240 -1.93 16.47 9.22
CA ARG A 240 -2.88 17.36 8.54
C ARG A 240 -3.82 18.07 9.50
N CYS A 241 -4.05 17.48 10.66
CA CYS A 241 -4.87 18.04 11.71
C CYS A 241 -4.10 19.02 12.59
N LEU A 242 -2.75 18.98 12.57
CA LEU A 242 -1.91 19.96 13.24
C LEU A 242 -1.89 21.25 12.41
N PRO A 243 -2.18 22.41 13.02
CA PRO A 243 -1.98 23.72 12.36
C PRO A 243 -0.51 23.84 11.97
N ALA A 244 -0.28 24.38 10.76
CA ALA A 244 1.05 24.67 10.24
C ALA A 244 1.75 25.76 11.06
#